data_14aabc05338c5bf006b7a67ce7608b92
#
_entry.id   14aabc05338c5bf006b7a67ce7608b92
#
_cell.length_a   1.000
_cell.length_b   1.000
_cell.length_c   1.000
_cell.angle_alpha   90.00
_cell.angle_beta   90.00
_cell.angle_gamma   90.00
#
_symmetry.space_group_name_H-M   'P 1'
#
loop_
_entity.id
_entity.type
_entity.pdbx_description
1 polymer ?
#
loop_
_entity_poly.entity_id
_entity_poly.type
_entity_poly.pdbx_seq_one_letter_code
_entity_poly.pdbx_strand_id
1 'polypeptide(L)'
;PDFRAAARHTPSQKLHLREPDEGDREQVMAYREEFLAISPRRDGTSALDKYDDFGQWLANIRKLKDPATTPAGFVPATQYLALDEQEHLVGMTNLRHHLNDYLLAYGGHIGYSVRPSERKNGYASQMLCMTLEKAKERGISKVRICCDHYNIASAKTIQSNGGVLEDEMFDSSDGMLTQRYWIENR
;
A
#
# COMPACT_ATOMS: atom_id res chain seq x y z
N PRO A 1 26.90 -1.83 -34.30
CA PRO A 1 26.27 -2.93 -33.60
C PRO A 1 25.32 -2.39 -32.57
N ASP A 2 24.04 -2.65 -32.84
CA ASP A 2 22.89 -2.11 -32.12
C ASP A 2 22.64 -2.97 -30.88
N PHE A 3 23.11 -2.51 -29.72
CA PHE A 3 22.80 -3.15 -28.42
C PHE A 3 21.49 -2.58 -27.86
N ARG A 4 20.39 -2.80 -28.53
CA ARG A 4 19.08 -2.77 -27.89
C ARG A 4 18.92 -4.09 -27.15
N ALA A 5 19.34 -4.12 -25.90
CA ALA A 5 18.92 -5.16 -24.97
C ALA A 5 17.41 -5.15 -24.94
N ALA A 6 16.78 -6.13 -25.56
CA ALA A 6 15.36 -6.38 -25.45
C ALA A 6 15.07 -6.58 -23.96
N ALA A 7 14.38 -5.63 -23.34
CA ALA A 7 13.82 -5.80 -22.02
C ALA A 7 12.96 -7.06 -22.10
N ARG A 8 13.40 -8.13 -21.45
CA ARG A 8 12.64 -9.36 -21.32
C ARG A 8 11.40 -8.98 -20.51
N HIS A 9 10.28 -8.88 -21.20
CA HIS A 9 8.99 -8.69 -20.56
C HIS A 9 8.69 -10.00 -19.83
N THR A 10 9.11 -10.08 -18.57
CA THR A 10 8.69 -11.19 -17.71
C THR A 10 7.18 -11.04 -17.52
N PRO A 11 6.38 -12.06 -17.83
CA PRO A 11 4.95 -11.97 -17.60
C PRO A 11 4.69 -11.63 -16.13
N SER A 12 3.77 -10.71 -15.87
CA SER A 12 3.43 -10.35 -14.49
C SER A 12 2.89 -11.60 -13.78
N GLN A 13 3.46 -11.93 -12.63
CA GLN A 13 3.05 -13.08 -11.85
C GLN A 13 1.73 -12.78 -11.13
N LYS A 14 0.97 -13.83 -10.82
CA LYS A 14 -0.19 -13.73 -9.97
C LYS A 14 0.27 -13.55 -8.52
N LEU A 15 -0.21 -12.49 -7.88
CA LEU A 15 0.09 -12.20 -6.49
C LEU A 15 -0.94 -12.81 -5.54
N HIS A 16 -0.56 -12.97 -4.28
CA HIS A 16 -1.49 -13.18 -3.18
C HIS A 16 -1.13 -12.28 -1.99
N LEU A 17 -2.13 -11.97 -1.18
CA LEU A 17 -1.96 -11.18 0.04
C LEU A 17 -2.03 -12.09 1.26
N ARG A 18 -1.14 -11.89 2.20
CA ARG A 18 -1.26 -12.45 3.56
C ARG A 18 -0.70 -11.47 4.60
N GLU A 19 -1.09 -11.65 5.83
CA GLU A 19 -0.53 -10.90 6.94
C GLU A 19 0.90 -11.37 7.23
N PRO A 20 1.80 -10.45 7.68
CA PRO A 20 3.15 -10.82 8.08
C PRO A 20 3.18 -11.71 9.32
N ASP A 21 4.18 -12.57 9.38
CA ASP A 21 4.51 -13.37 10.56
C ASP A 21 6.01 -13.36 10.86
N GLU A 22 6.42 -14.10 11.86
CA GLU A 22 7.82 -14.16 12.33
C GLU A 22 8.81 -14.64 11.28
N GLY A 23 8.35 -15.41 10.29
CA GLY A 23 9.17 -15.95 9.20
C GLY A 23 9.54 -14.92 8.12
N ASP A 24 8.95 -13.73 8.17
CA ASP A 24 9.12 -12.72 7.12
C ASP A 24 10.25 -11.72 7.36
N ARG A 25 11.00 -11.86 8.46
CA ARG A 25 12.06 -10.93 8.86
C ARG A 25 12.99 -10.55 7.71
N GLU A 26 13.57 -11.54 7.05
CA GLU A 26 14.61 -11.32 6.03
C GLU A 26 14.05 -10.52 4.85
N GLN A 27 12.91 -10.94 4.31
CA GLN A 27 12.31 -10.27 3.16
C GLN A 27 11.79 -8.86 3.49
N VAL A 28 11.18 -8.68 4.65
CA VAL A 28 10.66 -7.38 5.08
C VAL A 28 11.80 -6.39 5.32
N MET A 29 12.88 -6.81 5.95
CA MET A 29 14.03 -5.94 6.19
C MET A 29 14.78 -5.63 4.90
N ALA A 30 14.89 -6.57 3.96
CA ALA A 30 15.44 -6.29 2.62
C ALA A 30 14.57 -5.29 1.85
N TYR A 31 13.25 -5.41 1.93
CA TYR A 31 12.29 -4.45 1.37
C TYR A 31 12.51 -3.04 1.94
N ARG A 32 12.63 -2.94 3.25
CA ARG A 32 12.93 -1.69 3.95
C ARG A 32 14.20 -1.02 3.42
N GLU A 33 15.31 -1.78 3.35
CA GLU A 33 16.61 -1.26 2.92
C GLU A 33 16.57 -0.76 1.46
N GLU A 34 15.88 -1.46 0.58
CA GLU A 34 15.73 -1.06 -0.81
C GLU A 34 14.96 0.26 -0.93
N PHE A 35 13.91 0.47 -0.14
CA PHE A 35 13.18 1.72 -0.10
C PHE A 35 14.00 2.87 0.50
N LEU A 36 14.76 2.63 1.58
CA LEU A 36 15.60 3.65 2.19
C LEU A 36 16.63 4.23 1.22
N ALA A 37 17.11 3.40 0.30
CA ALA A 37 18.09 3.81 -0.70
C ALA A 37 17.50 4.70 -1.81
N ILE A 38 16.21 4.63 -2.10
CA ILE A 38 15.62 5.18 -3.33
C ILE A 38 14.52 6.22 -3.07
N SER A 39 13.68 6.07 -2.06
CA SER A 39 12.47 6.87 -1.91
C SER A 39 12.24 7.35 -0.48
N PRO A 40 11.85 8.62 -0.29
CA PRO A 40 11.39 9.12 1.01
C PRO A 40 9.96 8.67 1.36
N ARG A 41 9.16 8.23 0.39
CA ARG A 41 7.76 7.80 0.58
C ARG A 41 7.62 6.29 0.63
N ARG A 42 6.88 5.80 1.63
CA ARG A 42 6.71 4.38 1.94
C ARG A 42 5.29 4.10 2.38
N ASP A 43 4.35 4.40 1.50
CA ASP A 43 2.93 4.19 1.78
C ASP A 43 2.63 2.70 1.98
N GLY A 44 1.66 2.41 2.83
CA GLY A 44 1.19 1.05 3.04
C GLY A 44 2.11 0.12 3.81
N THR A 45 3.11 0.64 4.53
CA THR A 45 4.12 -0.17 5.25
C THR A 45 4.02 -0.12 6.77
N SER A 46 3.03 0.58 7.33
CA SER A 46 2.91 0.82 8.78
C SER A 46 4.19 1.39 9.39
N ALA A 47 4.74 2.42 8.75
CA ALA A 47 5.97 3.11 9.18
C ALA A 47 7.20 2.20 9.33
N LEU A 48 7.34 1.20 8.47
CA LEU A 48 8.46 0.26 8.49
C LEU A 48 9.84 0.96 8.50
N ASP A 49 9.95 2.13 7.85
CA ASP A 49 11.15 2.94 7.83
C ASP A 49 11.64 3.39 9.20
N LYS A 50 10.74 3.50 10.17
CA LYS A 50 11.04 3.94 11.55
C LYS A 50 11.46 2.80 12.47
N TYR A 51 11.46 1.56 11.99
CA TYR A 51 11.78 0.38 12.77
C TYR A 51 13.07 -0.27 12.28
N ASP A 52 14.08 -0.28 13.12
CA ASP A 52 15.32 -1.05 12.88
C ASP A 52 15.19 -2.52 13.32
N ASP A 53 14.20 -2.83 14.13
CA ASP A 53 13.90 -4.16 14.62
C ASP A 53 12.58 -4.67 14.04
N PHE A 54 12.65 -5.78 13.31
CA PHE A 54 11.47 -6.41 12.70
C PHE A 54 10.43 -6.84 13.73
N GLY A 55 10.86 -7.38 14.87
CA GLY A 55 9.96 -7.83 15.93
C GLY A 55 9.13 -6.68 16.50
N GLN A 56 9.72 -5.50 16.64
CA GLN A 56 9.01 -4.29 17.09
C GLN A 56 8.00 -3.83 16.05
N TRP A 57 8.34 -3.84 14.76
CA TRP A 57 7.39 -3.55 13.69
C TRP A 57 6.22 -4.54 13.66
N LEU A 58 6.51 -5.85 13.76
CA LEU A 58 5.50 -6.90 13.79
C LEU A 58 4.55 -6.73 14.99
N ALA A 59 5.09 -6.44 16.16
CA ALA A 59 4.29 -6.15 17.35
C ALA A 59 3.39 -4.91 17.15
N ASN A 60 3.91 -3.87 16.50
CA ASN A 60 3.15 -2.66 16.20
C ASN A 60 1.99 -2.93 15.24
N ILE A 61 2.20 -3.68 14.16
CA ILE A 61 1.10 -3.97 13.23
C ILE A 61 0.01 -4.83 13.86
N ARG A 62 0.37 -5.75 14.77
CA ARG A 62 -0.59 -6.53 15.55
C ARG A 62 -1.38 -5.67 16.51
N LYS A 63 -0.73 -4.72 17.17
CA LYS A 63 -1.37 -3.71 18.03
C LYS A 63 -2.34 -2.82 17.25
N LEU A 64 -1.96 -2.40 16.04
CA LEU A 64 -2.80 -1.56 15.18
C LEU A 64 -4.01 -2.32 14.61
N LYS A 65 -3.94 -3.64 14.47
CA LYS A 65 -5.05 -4.44 13.96
C LYS A 65 -6.20 -4.58 14.95
N ASP A 66 -5.89 -4.66 16.22
CA ASP A 66 -6.87 -4.87 17.29
C ASP A 66 -7.46 -3.52 17.75
N PRO A 67 -8.79 -3.32 17.65
CA PRO A 67 -9.43 -2.09 18.14
C PRO A 67 -9.15 -1.81 19.62
N ALA A 68 -8.96 -2.85 20.44
CA ALA A 68 -8.70 -2.71 21.86
C ALA A 68 -7.31 -2.13 22.17
N THR A 69 -6.35 -2.29 21.26
CA THR A 69 -4.96 -1.85 21.44
C THR A 69 -4.53 -0.75 20.46
N THR A 70 -5.40 -0.36 19.53
CA THR A 70 -5.13 0.74 18.57
C THR A 70 -4.96 2.05 19.36
N PRO A 71 -3.83 2.78 19.18
CA PRO A 71 -3.60 4.04 19.87
C PRO A 71 -4.63 5.12 19.52
N ALA A 72 -4.87 6.05 20.44
CA ALA A 72 -5.72 7.22 20.20
C ALA A 72 -5.22 8.00 18.96
N GLY A 73 -6.17 8.48 18.14
CA GLY A 73 -5.87 9.20 16.88
C GLY A 73 -5.63 8.30 15.67
N PHE A 74 -5.45 6.99 15.87
CA PHE A 74 -5.38 5.99 14.82
C PHE A 74 -6.69 5.22 14.69
N VAL A 75 -6.88 4.56 13.56
CA VAL A 75 -7.96 3.60 13.36
C VAL A 75 -7.37 2.20 13.24
N PRO A 76 -8.12 1.15 13.58
CA PRO A 76 -7.66 -0.21 13.34
C PRO A 76 -7.32 -0.43 11.85
N ALA A 77 -6.21 -1.14 11.60
CA ALA A 77 -5.73 -1.39 10.26
C ALA A 77 -5.07 -2.77 10.16
N THR A 78 -5.20 -3.40 9.01
CA THR A 78 -4.54 -4.67 8.70
C THR A 78 -3.42 -4.45 7.70
N GLN A 79 -2.23 -4.94 8.04
CA GLN A 79 -1.06 -4.94 7.16
C GLN A 79 -1.01 -6.22 6.36
N TYR A 80 -0.81 -6.10 5.04
CA TYR A 80 -0.62 -7.23 4.14
C TYR A 80 0.73 -7.17 3.45
N LEU A 81 1.32 -8.34 3.24
CA LEU A 81 2.39 -8.57 2.29
C LEU A 81 1.79 -9.04 0.97
N ALA A 82 2.31 -8.53 -0.14
CA ALA A 82 2.01 -9.02 -1.47
C ALA A 82 3.18 -9.89 -1.95
N LEU A 83 2.89 -11.15 -2.22
CA LEU A 83 3.86 -12.17 -2.57
C LEU A 83 3.59 -12.71 -3.98
N ASP A 84 4.65 -12.97 -4.73
CA ASP A 84 4.57 -13.60 -6.03
C ASP A 84 4.42 -15.15 -5.92
N GLU A 85 4.42 -15.84 -7.06
CA GLU A 85 4.25 -17.30 -7.11
C GLU A 85 5.42 -18.07 -6.48
N GLN A 86 6.59 -17.45 -6.30
CA GLN A 86 7.75 -17.99 -5.60
C GLN A 86 7.87 -17.52 -4.15
N GLU A 87 6.80 -16.93 -3.59
CA GLU A 87 6.78 -16.37 -2.23
C GLU A 87 7.77 -15.22 -2.01
N HIS A 88 8.16 -14.50 -3.08
CA HIS A 88 8.96 -13.28 -2.97
C HIS A 88 8.08 -12.08 -2.65
N LEU A 89 8.52 -11.26 -1.70
CA LEU A 89 7.86 -10.02 -1.33
C LEU A 89 8.05 -8.96 -2.40
N VAL A 90 6.97 -8.58 -3.08
CA VAL A 90 6.97 -7.59 -4.16
C VAL A 90 6.30 -6.28 -3.78
N GLY A 91 5.49 -6.27 -2.74
CA GLY A 91 4.79 -5.07 -2.29
C GLY A 91 4.14 -5.24 -0.93
N MET A 92 3.61 -4.13 -0.41
CA MET A 92 2.85 -4.09 0.83
C MET A 92 1.58 -3.28 0.64
N THR A 93 0.49 -3.68 1.30
CA THR A 93 -0.73 -2.90 1.40
C THR A 93 -1.19 -2.81 2.85
N ASN A 94 -1.80 -1.68 3.19
CA ASN A 94 -2.42 -1.47 4.48
C ASN A 94 -3.89 -1.09 4.29
N LEU A 95 -4.78 -1.79 4.96
CA LEU A 95 -6.21 -1.54 4.93
C LEU A 95 -6.67 -0.99 6.28
N ARG A 96 -7.09 0.29 6.30
CA ARG A 96 -7.73 0.93 7.45
C ARG A 96 -9.18 0.50 7.48
N HIS A 97 -9.65 0.04 8.63
CA HIS A 97 -10.97 -0.59 8.78
C HIS A 97 -12.12 0.42 8.70
N HIS A 98 -11.85 1.69 8.99
CA HIS A 98 -12.76 2.81 8.81
C HIS A 98 -11.96 4.11 8.62
N LEU A 99 -12.64 5.22 8.38
CA LEU A 99 -12.02 6.54 8.23
C LEU A 99 -12.18 7.34 9.50
N ASN A 100 -11.16 8.14 9.83
CA ASN A 100 -11.26 9.32 10.67
C ASN A 100 -11.14 10.57 9.78
N ASP A 101 -11.17 11.77 10.36
CA ASP A 101 -11.12 13.01 9.58
C ASP A 101 -9.87 13.12 8.71
N TYR A 102 -8.70 12.76 9.26
CA TYR A 102 -7.45 12.78 8.51
C TYR A 102 -7.45 11.79 7.33
N LEU A 103 -7.90 10.56 7.56
CA LEU A 103 -7.95 9.54 6.52
C LEU A 103 -8.98 9.88 5.44
N LEU A 104 -10.11 10.46 5.82
CA LEU A 104 -11.10 10.94 4.85
C LEU A 104 -10.51 12.01 3.93
N ALA A 105 -9.72 12.93 4.49
CA ALA A 105 -9.14 14.05 3.76
C ALA A 105 -7.88 13.67 2.96
N TYR A 106 -6.97 12.86 3.53
CA TYR A 106 -5.62 12.72 3.01
C TYR A 106 -5.10 11.28 2.90
N GLY A 107 -5.50 10.37 3.78
CA GLY A 107 -4.91 9.04 3.86
C GLY A 107 -5.70 7.95 3.15
N GLY A 108 -7.02 8.04 3.14
CA GLY A 108 -7.92 7.01 2.61
C GLY A 108 -7.93 5.70 3.41
N HIS A 109 -8.68 4.71 2.92
CA HIS A 109 -8.76 3.37 3.49
C HIS A 109 -7.51 2.52 3.18
N ILE A 110 -6.87 2.74 2.02
CA ILE A 110 -5.82 1.86 1.52
C ILE A 110 -4.57 2.66 1.18
N GLY A 111 -3.44 2.25 1.75
CA GLY A 111 -2.11 2.64 1.33
C GLY A 111 -1.38 1.43 0.75
N TYR A 112 -0.56 1.63 -0.27
CA TYR A 112 0.21 0.57 -0.90
C TYR A 112 1.53 1.06 -1.45
N SER A 113 2.48 0.16 -1.55
CA SER A 113 3.77 0.38 -2.20
C SER A 113 4.24 -0.87 -2.91
N VAL A 114 4.91 -0.70 -4.04
CA VAL A 114 5.56 -1.77 -4.79
C VAL A 114 7.07 -1.66 -4.60
N ARG A 115 7.72 -2.79 -4.33
CA ARG A 115 9.17 -2.86 -4.21
C ARG A 115 9.84 -2.21 -5.42
N PRO A 116 10.80 -1.29 -5.24
CA PRO A 116 11.37 -0.54 -6.37
C PRO A 116 11.89 -1.43 -7.50
N SER A 117 12.55 -2.55 -7.17
CA SER A 117 13.04 -3.52 -8.16
C SER A 117 11.95 -4.29 -8.91
N GLU A 118 10.70 -4.27 -8.40
CA GLU A 118 9.56 -5.00 -8.94
C GLU A 118 8.53 -4.09 -9.63
N ARG A 119 8.86 -2.81 -9.81
CA ARG A 119 8.00 -1.83 -10.48
C ARG A 119 7.85 -2.13 -11.97
N LYS A 120 6.79 -1.58 -12.60
CA LYS A 120 6.46 -1.73 -14.02
C LYS A 120 6.03 -3.15 -14.43
N ASN A 121 5.55 -3.95 -13.48
CA ASN A 121 5.00 -5.30 -13.70
C ASN A 121 3.49 -5.37 -13.50
N GLY A 122 2.81 -4.24 -13.31
CA GLY A 122 1.36 -4.20 -13.05
C GLY A 122 0.96 -4.66 -11.64
N TYR A 123 1.90 -4.79 -10.71
CA TYR A 123 1.64 -5.30 -9.37
C TYR A 123 0.79 -4.37 -8.52
N ALA A 124 0.96 -3.05 -8.64
CA ALA A 124 0.15 -2.08 -7.90
C ALA A 124 -1.35 -2.27 -8.17
N SER A 125 -1.74 -2.49 -9.42
CA SER A 125 -3.13 -2.71 -9.81
C SER A 125 -3.69 -4.02 -9.25
N GLN A 126 -2.91 -5.12 -9.28
CA GLN A 126 -3.30 -6.38 -8.65
C GLN A 126 -3.45 -6.23 -7.15
N MET A 127 -2.50 -5.56 -6.51
CA MET A 127 -2.51 -5.35 -5.06
C MET A 127 -3.72 -4.54 -4.62
N LEU A 128 -4.05 -3.48 -5.34
CA LEU A 128 -5.24 -2.68 -5.04
C LEU A 128 -6.52 -3.50 -5.23
N CYS A 129 -6.63 -4.25 -6.33
CA CYS A 129 -7.76 -5.13 -6.59
C CYS A 129 -7.98 -6.14 -5.44
N MET A 130 -6.92 -6.81 -5.01
CA MET A 130 -6.98 -7.78 -3.91
C MET A 130 -7.29 -7.12 -2.56
N THR A 131 -6.79 -5.91 -2.32
CA THR A 131 -7.08 -5.18 -1.08
C THR A 131 -8.54 -4.70 -1.06
N LEU A 132 -9.11 -4.35 -2.21
CA LEU A 132 -10.54 -4.07 -2.33
C LEU A 132 -11.41 -5.29 -1.99
N GLU A 133 -11.00 -6.49 -2.37
CA GLU A 133 -11.68 -7.73 -1.94
C GLU A 133 -11.63 -7.90 -0.41
N LYS A 134 -10.48 -7.63 0.21
CA LYS A 134 -10.35 -7.61 1.68
C LYS A 134 -11.25 -6.56 2.35
N ALA A 135 -11.37 -5.39 1.74
CA ALA A 135 -12.28 -4.34 2.20
C ALA A 135 -13.74 -4.79 2.10
N LYS A 136 -14.11 -5.46 1.01
CA LYS A 136 -15.45 -6.01 0.81
C LYS A 136 -15.80 -7.07 1.85
N GLU A 137 -14.88 -7.97 2.16
CA GLU A 137 -15.05 -8.97 3.24
C GLU A 137 -15.33 -8.32 4.60
N ARG A 138 -14.85 -7.09 4.83
CA ARG A 138 -15.13 -6.28 6.02
C ARG A 138 -16.41 -5.43 5.93
N GLY A 139 -17.15 -5.51 4.83
CA GLY A 139 -18.35 -4.72 4.61
C GLY A 139 -18.10 -3.27 4.22
N ILE A 140 -16.90 -2.92 3.78
CA ILE A 140 -16.57 -1.59 3.28
C ILE A 140 -17.03 -1.48 1.83
N SER A 141 -18.21 -0.93 1.61
CA SER A 141 -18.85 -0.86 0.29
C SER A 141 -18.43 0.37 -0.53
N LYS A 142 -17.83 1.36 0.09
CA LYS A 142 -17.32 2.56 -0.57
C LYS A 142 -15.94 2.90 0.00
N VAL A 143 -14.94 2.82 -0.86
CA VAL A 143 -13.53 2.92 -0.46
C VAL A 143 -12.96 4.27 -0.90
N ARG A 144 -12.43 5.02 0.07
CA ARG A 144 -11.63 6.23 -0.17
C ARG A 144 -10.20 5.83 -0.45
N ILE A 145 -9.64 6.32 -1.57
CA ILE A 145 -8.23 6.22 -1.87
C ILE A 145 -7.69 7.59 -2.22
N CYS A 146 -6.55 7.94 -1.65
CA CYS A 146 -5.88 9.20 -1.89
C CYS A 146 -4.50 8.97 -2.50
N CYS A 147 -4.08 9.85 -3.38
CA CYS A 147 -2.72 9.88 -3.88
C CYS A 147 -2.27 11.33 -4.11
N ASP A 148 -0.96 11.52 -4.16
CA ASP A 148 -0.36 12.80 -4.53
C ASP A 148 -0.75 13.17 -5.97
N HIS A 149 -1.10 14.43 -6.18
CA HIS A 149 -1.41 14.98 -7.49
C HIS A 149 -0.36 14.65 -8.56
N TYR A 150 0.93 14.64 -8.17
CA TYR A 150 2.03 14.34 -9.09
C TYR A 150 2.29 12.84 -9.27
N ASN A 151 1.67 11.98 -8.49
CA ASN A 151 1.81 10.53 -8.61
C ASN A 151 0.86 9.97 -9.67
N ILE A 152 1.20 10.19 -10.94
CA ILE A 152 0.39 9.78 -12.09
C ILE A 152 0.20 8.26 -12.13
N ALA A 153 1.22 7.49 -11.77
CA ALA A 153 1.13 6.03 -11.75
C ALA A 153 0.08 5.53 -10.74
N SER A 154 0.03 6.13 -9.54
CA SER A 154 -0.99 5.80 -8.54
C SER A 154 -2.39 6.21 -9.01
N ALA A 155 -2.53 7.40 -9.58
CA ALA A 155 -3.82 7.85 -10.14
C ALA A 155 -4.36 6.88 -11.20
N LYS A 156 -3.51 6.42 -12.12
CA LYS A 156 -3.89 5.42 -13.13
C LYS A 156 -4.28 4.08 -12.51
N THR A 157 -3.55 3.62 -11.51
CA THR A 157 -3.86 2.40 -10.76
C THR A 157 -5.24 2.48 -10.10
N ILE A 158 -5.53 3.60 -9.44
CA ILE A 158 -6.81 3.84 -8.79
C ILE A 158 -7.95 3.88 -9.80
N GLN A 159 -7.77 4.61 -10.89
CA GLN A 159 -8.78 4.73 -11.96
C GLN A 159 -9.05 3.38 -12.64
N SER A 160 -8.01 2.58 -12.91
CA SER A 160 -8.17 1.25 -13.50
C SER A 160 -8.91 0.26 -12.60
N ASN A 161 -8.98 0.53 -11.30
CA ASN A 161 -9.78 -0.21 -10.32
C ASN A 161 -11.13 0.44 -9.99
N GLY A 162 -11.61 1.33 -10.85
CA GLY A 162 -12.92 1.94 -10.73
C GLY A 162 -12.96 3.23 -9.90
N GLY A 163 -11.81 3.82 -9.61
CA GLY A 163 -11.72 5.06 -8.86
C GLY A 163 -12.25 6.25 -9.64
N VAL A 164 -13.11 7.05 -8.99
CA VAL A 164 -13.66 8.29 -9.51
C VAL A 164 -13.13 9.44 -8.66
N LEU A 165 -12.48 10.41 -9.31
CA LEU A 165 -11.96 11.59 -8.63
C LEU A 165 -13.11 12.42 -8.07
N GLU A 166 -13.07 12.70 -6.78
CA GLU A 166 -14.00 13.65 -6.14
C GLU A 166 -13.47 15.08 -6.25
N ASP A 167 -12.26 15.30 -5.78
CA ASP A 167 -11.59 16.60 -5.75
C ASP A 167 -10.09 16.46 -5.47
N GLU A 168 -9.44 17.61 -5.31
CA GLU A 168 -8.09 17.73 -4.81
C GLU A 168 -8.09 18.58 -3.55
N MET A 169 -7.25 18.24 -2.57
CA MET A 169 -7.14 18.93 -1.30
C MET A 169 -5.68 19.16 -0.93
N PHE A 170 -5.36 20.41 -0.56
CA PHE A 170 -4.01 20.74 -0.11
C PHE A 170 -3.80 20.28 1.33
N ASP A 171 -2.77 19.47 1.54
CA ASP A 171 -2.33 19.06 2.87
C ASP A 171 -1.21 19.97 3.36
N SER A 172 -1.53 20.81 4.34
CA SER A 172 -0.54 21.75 4.90
C SER A 172 0.53 21.05 5.75
N SER A 173 0.32 19.78 6.13
CA SER A 173 1.28 19.02 6.93
C SER A 173 2.50 18.59 6.12
N ASP A 174 2.32 18.33 4.83
CA ASP A 174 3.40 17.92 3.92
C ASP A 174 3.60 18.84 2.72
N GLY A 175 2.74 19.87 2.57
CA GLY A 175 2.77 20.80 1.46
C GLY A 175 2.32 20.24 0.12
N MET A 176 1.63 19.12 0.12
CA MET A 176 1.24 18.38 -1.08
C MET A 176 -0.23 18.57 -1.43
N LEU A 177 -0.51 18.58 -2.73
CA LEU A 177 -1.87 18.53 -3.25
C LEU A 177 -2.28 17.06 -3.41
N THR A 178 -3.34 16.67 -2.71
CA THR A 178 -3.82 15.28 -2.64
C THR A 178 -5.06 15.12 -3.49
N GLN A 179 -5.03 14.17 -4.41
CA GLN A 179 -6.20 13.70 -5.15
C GLN A 179 -7.00 12.72 -4.30
N ARG A 180 -8.30 12.90 -4.23
CA ARG A 180 -9.22 12.06 -3.46
C ARG A 180 -10.19 11.35 -4.38
N TYR A 181 -10.16 10.01 -4.31
CA TYR A 181 -10.99 9.12 -5.11
C TYR A 181 -11.98 8.34 -4.25
N TRP A 182 -13.09 7.96 -4.87
CA TRP A 182 -14.00 6.94 -4.35
C TRP A 182 -14.06 5.76 -5.29
N ILE A 183 -14.07 4.55 -4.70
CA ILE A 183 -14.34 3.31 -5.42
C ILE A 183 -15.59 2.68 -4.82
N GLU A 184 -16.59 2.42 -5.68
CA GLU A 184 -17.75 1.61 -5.31
C GLU A 184 -17.34 0.14 -5.24
N ASN A 185 -17.49 -0.47 -4.08
CA ASN A 185 -16.95 -1.80 -3.76
C ASN A 185 -18.07 -2.78 -3.40
N ARG A 186 -19.07 -2.87 -4.28
CA ARG A 186 -20.28 -3.70 -4.08
C ARG A 186 -20.05 -5.16 -4.47
#